data_33930a91333ff19a6671d32d6e1e628e
#
_entry.id   33930a91333ff19a6671d32d6e1e628e
#
_cell.length_a   1.000
_cell.length_b   1.000
_cell.length_c   1.000
_cell.angle_alpha   90.00
_cell.angle_beta   90.00
_cell.angle_gamma   90.00
#
_symmetry.space_group_name_H-M   'P 1'
#
loop_
_entity.id
_entity.type
_entity.pdbx_description
1 polymer ?
#
loop_
_entity_poly.entity_id
_entity_poly.type
_entity_poly.pdbx_seq_one_letter_code
_entity_poly.pdbx_strand_id
1 'polypeptide(L)'
;MATGETGFDDVAYDLVSVQYHSLKAGHDYGQYVRDARNAGKEDIAAFFEQVMKEDSERAARCHRFLVDLASKGQTSEVMQS
;
A
#
# COMPACT_ATOMS: atom_id res chain seq x y z
N MET A 1 20.47 1.74 -0.71
CA MET A 1 20.95 2.83 0.08
C MET A 1 20.32 2.86 1.46
N ALA A 2 21.13 3.07 2.43
CA ALA A 2 20.63 3.02 3.80
C ALA A 2 19.99 4.34 4.17
N THR A 3 19.11 4.29 5.08
CA THR A 3 18.47 5.49 5.55
C THR A 3 19.23 6.16 6.64
N GLY A 4 20.10 5.48 7.25
CA GLY A 4 20.89 6.05 8.30
C GLY A 4 20.14 6.31 9.59
N GLU A 5 19.04 6.97 9.53
CA GLU A 5 18.35 7.36 10.74
C GLU A 5 17.38 6.32 11.23
N THR A 6 16.73 5.63 10.31
CA THR A 6 15.72 4.67 10.68
C THR A 6 16.21 3.23 10.61
N GLY A 7 17.32 3.00 9.91
CA GLY A 7 17.82 1.65 9.72
C GLY A 7 17.13 0.91 8.59
N PHE A 8 16.21 1.53 7.91
CA PHE A 8 15.54 0.93 6.77
C PHE A 8 16.22 1.36 5.50
N ASP A 9 16.19 0.50 4.49
CA ASP A 9 16.52 0.94 3.15
C ASP A 9 15.51 1.95 2.69
N ASP A 10 15.96 2.92 1.90
CA ASP A 10 15.05 3.91 1.36
C ASP A 10 13.93 3.27 0.55
N VAL A 11 14.26 2.24 -0.24
CA VAL A 11 13.25 1.58 -1.05
C VAL A 11 12.21 0.89 -0.18
N ALA A 12 12.64 0.24 0.89
CA ALA A 12 11.71 -0.41 1.81
C ALA A 12 10.80 0.63 2.47
N TYR A 13 11.37 1.73 2.88
CA TYR A 13 10.57 2.80 3.48
C TYR A 13 9.55 3.33 2.48
N ASP A 14 9.97 3.53 1.24
CA ASP A 14 9.08 4.03 0.21
C ASP A 14 7.91 3.07 -0.02
N LEU A 15 8.18 1.77 -0.02
CA LEU A 15 7.13 0.77 -0.19
C LEU A 15 6.15 0.79 0.98
N VAL A 16 6.67 0.92 2.20
CA VAL A 16 5.81 1.02 3.38
C VAL A 16 4.92 2.23 3.27
N SER A 17 5.47 3.33 2.80
CA SER A 17 4.71 4.56 2.65
C SER A 17 3.58 4.40 1.63
N VAL A 18 3.88 3.81 0.47
CA VAL A 18 2.87 3.59 -0.56
C VAL A 18 1.80 2.64 -0.04
N GLN A 19 2.21 1.58 0.66
CA GLN A 19 1.27 0.61 1.21
C GLN A 19 0.33 1.29 2.20
N TYR A 20 0.88 2.10 3.09
CA TYR A 20 0.07 2.80 4.08
C TYR A 20 -0.95 3.71 3.42
N HIS A 21 -0.50 4.52 2.46
CA HIS A 21 -1.41 5.46 1.81
C HIS A 21 -2.50 4.73 1.01
N SER A 22 -2.16 3.62 0.38
CA SER A 22 -3.15 2.84 -0.36
C SER A 22 -4.19 2.25 0.57
N LEU A 23 -3.77 1.71 1.71
CA LEU A 23 -4.71 1.15 2.68
C LEU A 23 -5.57 2.23 3.30
N LYS A 24 -4.98 3.38 3.60
CA LYS A 24 -5.74 4.48 4.18
C LYS A 24 -6.77 5.01 3.20
N ALA A 25 -6.39 5.15 1.94
CA ALA A 25 -7.31 5.61 0.91
C ALA A 25 -8.49 4.64 0.77
N GLY A 26 -8.21 3.34 0.78
CA GLY A 26 -9.26 2.35 0.71
C GLY A 26 -10.24 2.47 1.87
N HIS A 27 -9.73 2.74 3.05
CA HIS A 27 -10.58 2.94 4.22
C HIS A 27 -11.46 4.18 4.06
N ASP A 28 -10.88 5.27 3.60
CA ASP A 28 -11.61 6.54 3.46
C ASP A 28 -12.65 6.46 2.36
N TYR A 29 -12.36 5.73 1.29
CA TYR A 29 -13.24 5.68 0.13
C TYR A 29 -14.54 4.94 0.40
N GLY A 30 -14.59 4.11 1.43
CA GLY A 30 -15.84 3.49 1.84
C GLY A 30 -16.89 4.55 2.14
N GLN A 31 -16.50 5.61 2.82
CA GLN A 31 -17.42 6.71 3.09
C GLN A 31 -17.78 7.44 1.81
N TYR A 32 -16.82 7.61 0.90
CA TYR A 32 -17.09 8.31 -0.36
C TYR A 32 -18.10 7.55 -1.20
N VAL A 33 -18.02 6.22 -1.21
CA VAL A 33 -19.00 5.41 -1.93
C VAL A 33 -20.40 5.64 -1.34
N ARG A 34 -20.50 5.63 -0.02
CA ARG A 34 -21.80 5.87 0.63
C ARG A 34 -22.33 7.25 0.30
N ASP A 35 -21.47 8.25 0.31
CA ASP A 35 -21.87 9.61 0.00
C ASP A 35 -22.43 9.72 -1.41
N ALA A 36 -21.75 9.06 -2.37
CA ALA A 36 -22.18 9.09 -3.75
C ALA A 36 -23.52 8.38 -3.92
N ARG A 37 -23.71 7.24 -3.26
CA ARG A 37 -24.97 6.52 -3.34
C ARG A 37 -26.11 7.31 -2.71
N ASN A 38 -25.84 7.94 -1.58
CA ASN A 38 -26.85 8.77 -0.93
C ASN A 38 -27.25 9.94 -1.79
N ALA A 39 -26.35 10.40 -2.63
CA ALA A 39 -26.64 11.49 -3.57
C ALA A 39 -27.26 10.98 -4.87
N GLY A 40 -27.49 9.69 -5.00
CA GLY A 40 -28.06 9.10 -6.20
C GLY A 40 -27.09 9.05 -7.37
N LYS A 41 -25.80 9.07 -7.09
CA LYS A 41 -24.77 9.10 -8.13
C LYS A 41 -24.08 7.74 -8.22
N GLU A 42 -24.77 6.78 -8.82
CA GLU A 42 -24.25 5.41 -8.87
C GLU A 42 -23.00 5.26 -9.72
N ASP A 43 -22.89 6.05 -10.77
CA ASP A 43 -21.68 6.02 -11.61
C ASP A 43 -20.47 6.51 -10.82
N ILE A 44 -20.64 7.51 -9.99
CA ILE A 44 -19.57 8.02 -9.16
C ILE A 44 -19.22 7.00 -8.07
N ALA A 45 -20.24 6.39 -7.47
CA ALA A 45 -20.00 5.34 -6.48
C ALA A 45 -19.18 4.20 -7.08
N ALA A 46 -19.52 3.78 -8.28
CA ALA A 46 -18.78 2.72 -8.96
C ALA A 46 -17.34 3.12 -9.23
N PHE A 47 -17.12 4.37 -9.57
CA PHE A 47 -15.76 4.88 -9.76
C PHE A 47 -14.97 4.78 -8.47
N PHE A 48 -15.56 5.20 -7.35
CA PHE A 48 -14.87 5.12 -6.06
C PHE A 48 -14.56 3.67 -5.69
N GLU A 49 -15.50 2.76 -5.98
CA GLU A 49 -15.25 1.34 -5.71
C GLU A 49 -14.08 0.81 -6.54
N GLN A 50 -13.96 1.26 -7.78
CA GLN A 50 -12.85 0.86 -8.62
C GLN A 50 -11.52 1.37 -8.06
N VAL A 51 -11.50 2.61 -7.57
CA VAL A 51 -10.31 3.16 -6.96
C VAL A 51 -9.91 2.36 -5.72
N MET A 52 -10.90 1.98 -4.90
CA MET A 52 -10.64 1.15 -3.73
C MET A 52 -9.99 -0.18 -4.11
N LYS A 53 -10.51 -0.79 -5.16
CA LYS A 53 -9.97 -2.06 -5.62
C LYS A 53 -8.53 -1.90 -6.08
N GLU A 54 -8.26 -0.83 -6.81
CA GLU A 54 -6.90 -0.56 -7.29
C GLU A 54 -5.95 -0.29 -6.12
N ASP A 55 -6.43 0.42 -5.11
CA ASP A 55 -5.61 0.67 -3.93
C ASP A 55 -5.31 -0.62 -3.18
N SER A 56 -6.29 -1.50 -3.06
CA SER A 56 -6.07 -2.80 -2.41
C SER A 56 -5.03 -3.62 -3.17
N GLU A 57 -5.09 -3.61 -4.48
CA GLU A 57 -4.13 -4.33 -5.30
C GLU A 57 -2.74 -3.73 -5.17
N ARG A 58 -2.67 -2.41 -5.10
CA ARG A 58 -1.40 -1.72 -4.91
C ARG A 58 -0.79 -2.05 -3.57
N ALA A 59 -1.61 -2.05 -2.52
CA ALA A 59 -1.12 -2.41 -1.19
C ALA A 59 -0.60 -3.85 -1.16
N ALA A 60 -1.30 -4.75 -1.84
CA ALA A 60 -0.86 -6.14 -1.90
C ALA A 60 0.47 -6.28 -2.65
N ARG A 61 0.65 -5.51 -3.70
CA ARG A 61 1.92 -5.53 -4.43
C ARG A 61 3.06 -4.99 -3.58
N CYS A 62 2.80 -3.93 -2.85
CA CYS A 62 3.81 -3.39 -1.93
C CYS A 62 4.20 -4.45 -0.90
N HIS A 63 3.22 -5.15 -0.38
CA HIS A 63 3.49 -6.21 0.60
C HIS A 63 4.38 -7.29 0.01
N ARG A 64 4.09 -7.72 -1.21
CA ARG A 64 4.90 -8.75 -1.86
C ARG A 64 6.33 -8.30 -2.08
N PHE A 65 6.50 -7.04 -2.50
CA PHE A 65 7.84 -6.50 -2.64
C PHE A 65 8.57 -6.44 -1.31
N LEU A 66 7.87 -6.05 -0.26
CA LEU A 66 8.50 -5.96 1.06
C LEU A 66 8.92 -7.35 1.56
N VAL A 67 8.07 -8.35 1.33
CA VAL A 67 8.41 -9.70 1.71
C VAL A 67 9.65 -10.17 0.93
N ASP A 68 9.69 -9.87 -0.35
CA ASP A 68 10.82 -10.26 -1.18
C ASP A 68 12.10 -9.59 -0.72
N LEU A 69 12.03 -8.30 -0.43
CA LEU A 69 13.20 -7.57 0.03
C LEU A 69 13.68 -8.10 1.38
N ALA A 70 12.76 -8.35 2.28
CA ALA A 70 13.12 -8.87 3.60
C ALA A 70 13.76 -10.24 3.49
N SER A 71 13.21 -11.07 2.62
CA SER A 71 13.74 -12.41 2.41
C SER A 71 15.16 -12.36 1.85
N LYS A 72 15.37 -11.52 0.86
CA LYS A 72 16.70 -11.39 0.27
C LYS A 72 17.69 -10.79 1.23
N GLY A 73 17.28 -9.74 1.92
CA GLY A 73 18.13 -9.11 2.91
C GLY A 73 18.46 -10.07 4.03
N GLN A 74 17.47 -10.79 4.49
CA GLN A 74 17.66 -11.75 5.55
C GLN A 74 18.58 -12.88 5.13
N THR A 75 18.42 -13.38 3.93
CA THR A 75 19.28 -14.39 3.41
C THR A 75 20.71 -13.91 3.37
N SER A 76 20.89 -12.72 2.91
CA SER A 76 22.19 -12.10 2.84
C SER A 76 22.80 -11.98 4.23
N GLU A 77 22.00 -11.53 5.17
CA GLU A 77 22.42 -11.36 6.55
C GLU A 77 22.85 -12.68 7.16
N VAL A 78 22.03 -13.68 6.94
CA VAL A 78 22.28 -14.99 7.50
C VAL A 78 23.60 -15.55 6.98
N MET A 79 23.84 -15.33 5.71
CA MET A 79 25.08 -15.84 5.14
C MET A 79 26.27 -15.08 5.65
N GLN A 80 26.07 -13.87 6.04
CA GLN A 80 27.13 -13.08 6.62
C GLN A 80 27.37 -13.44 8.06
N SER A 81 26.38 -13.95 8.70
CA SER A 81 26.51 -14.23 10.11
C SER A 81 27.08 -15.61 10.33
#